data_8a4958b58a91d55a346d45e551f91765
#
_entry.id   8a4958b58a91d55a346d45e551f91765
#
_cell.length_a   1.000
_cell.length_b   1.000
_cell.length_c   1.000
_cell.angle_alpha   90.00
_cell.angle_beta   90.00
_cell.angle_gamma   90.00
#
_symmetry.space_group_name_H-M   'P 1'
#
loop_
_entity.id
_entity.type
_entity.pdbx_description
1 polymer ?
#
loop_
_entity_poly.entity_id
_entity_poly.type
_entity_poly.pdbx_seq_one_letter_code
_entity_poly.pdbx_strand_id
1 'polypeptide(L)' 'GLLNGSTSFAATITATGAVTHNLGTKDVIVQLYDVTTFDTVYADIDRTSVNAVTVTFGSTPTNSIRVLVQKIG' A
#
# COMPACT_ATOMS: atom_id res chain seq x y z
N GLY A 1 12.22 5.36 -19.67
CA GLY A 1 12.03 5.16 -19.43
C GLY A 1 12.05 5.27 -19.24
N LEU A 2 12.16 5.15 -19.50
CA LEU A 2 11.91 5.03 -19.11
C LEU A 2 11.82 4.99 -18.43
N LEU A 3 11.82 4.90 -18.52
CA LEU A 3 11.62 4.63 -17.80
C LEU A 3 11.61 4.59 -16.87
N ASN A 4 11.79 4.55 -16.51
CA ASN A 4 11.80 4.45 -15.51
C ASN A 4 11.47 4.52 -14.37
N GLY A 5 11.69 4.75 -14.11
CA GLY A 5 11.43 4.51 -12.71
C GLY A 5 9.98 4.65 -12.32
N SER A 6 9.39 3.67 -11.65
CA SER A 6 8.03 3.76 -11.14
C SER A 6 7.97 4.76 -10.01
N THR A 7 6.93 5.59 -9.97
CA THR A 7 6.67 6.53 -8.88
C THR A 7 5.48 6.10 -8.02
N SER A 8 4.77 5.06 -8.46
CA SER A 8 3.62 4.55 -7.73
C SER A 8 3.53 3.04 -7.88
N PHE A 9 2.77 2.44 -6.97
CA PHE A 9 2.53 1.00 -6.95
C PHE A 9 1.14 0.76 -6.41
N ALA A 10 0.49 -0.28 -6.91
CA ALA A 10 -0.83 -0.66 -6.43
C ALA A 10 -0.91 -2.17 -6.31
N ALA A 11 -1.59 -2.63 -5.27
CA ALA A 11 -1.78 -4.06 -5.02
C ALA A 11 -3.11 -4.27 -4.32
N THR A 12 -3.60 -5.50 -4.35
CA THR A 12 -4.82 -5.89 -3.65
C THR A 12 -4.46 -6.90 -2.56
N ILE A 13 -4.93 -6.66 -1.34
CA ILE A 13 -4.67 -7.55 -0.21
C ILE A 13 -5.98 -7.92 0.47
N THR A 14 -5.97 -9.03 1.19
CA THR A 14 -7.15 -9.53 1.89
C THR A 14 -6.94 -9.62 3.40
N ALA A 15 -5.73 -9.36 3.88
CA ALA A 15 -5.39 -9.48 5.30
C ALA A 15 -4.15 -8.65 5.60
N THR A 16 -3.83 -8.53 6.88
CA THR A 16 -2.59 -7.93 7.35
C THR A 16 -1.39 -8.59 6.68
N GLY A 17 -0.44 -7.78 6.24
CA GLY A 17 0.78 -8.30 5.63
C GLY A 17 1.63 -7.21 5.01
N ALA A 18 2.76 -7.64 4.46
CA ALA A 18 3.68 -6.74 3.80
C ALA A 18 3.30 -6.54 2.34
N VAL A 19 3.49 -5.31 1.86
CA VAL A 19 3.29 -4.95 0.46
C VAL A 19 4.63 -4.44 -0.07
N THR A 20 5.20 -5.18 -1.02
CA THR A 20 6.49 -4.81 -1.62
C THR A 20 6.24 -3.93 -2.84
N HIS A 21 6.61 -2.65 -2.73
CA HIS A 21 6.36 -1.68 -3.78
C HIS A 21 7.58 -1.38 -4.65
N ASN A 22 8.78 -1.70 -4.17
CA ASN A 22 10.03 -1.53 -4.90
C ASN A 22 10.30 -0.08 -5.36
N LEU A 23 9.86 0.90 -4.57
CA LEU A 23 10.05 2.31 -4.94
C LEU A 23 11.38 2.88 -4.43
N GLY A 24 12.09 2.13 -3.62
CA GLY A 24 13.44 2.51 -3.17
C GLY A 24 13.50 3.62 -2.16
N THR A 25 12.40 3.94 -1.49
CA THR A 25 12.34 5.01 -0.50
C THR A 25 11.23 4.74 0.52
N LYS A 26 11.43 5.26 1.72
CA LYS A 26 10.37 5.30 2.74
C LYS A 26 9.48 6.53 2.63
N ASP A 27 9.81 7.48 1.76
CA ASP A 27 9.02 8.68 1.53
C ASP A 27 7.86 8.38 0.58
N VAL A 28 6.90 7.63 1.08
CA VAL A 28 5.72 7.21 0.30
C VAL A 28 4.44 7.56 1.06
N ILE A 29 3.42 7.88 0.30
CA ILE A 29 2.05 8.00 0.81
C ILE A 29 1.34 6.68 0.51
N VAL A 30 0.63 6.15 1.50
CA VAL A 30 -0.13 4.91 1.36
C VAL A 30 -1.59 5.20 1.63
N GLN A 31 -2.44 4.78 0.71
CA GLN A 31 -3.88 4.90 0.87
C GLN A 31 -4.53 3.55 0.58
N LEU A 32 -5.57 3.24 1.33
CA LEU A 32 -6.30 1.98 1.21
C LEU A 32 -7.76 2.28 0.90
N TYR A 33 -8.37 1.44 0.05
CA TYR A 33 -9.82 1.48 -0.10
C TYR A 33 -10.39 0.09 -0.32
N ASP A 34 -11.65 -0.08 0.07
CA ASP A 34 -12.39 -1.32 -0.13
C ASP A 34 -12.82 -1.41 -1.59
N VAL A 35 -12.44 -2.49 -2.28
CA VAL A 35 -12.70 -2.61 -3.73
C VAL A 35 -14.17 -2.86 -4.04
N THR A 36 -14.99 -3.18 -3.03
CA THR A 36 -16.43 -3.44 -3.21
C THR A 36 -17.24 -2.18 -2.98
N THR A 37 -16.93 -1.42 -1.92
CA THR A 37 -17.70 -0.24 -1.53
C THR A 37 -17.06 1.05 -1.99
N PHE A 38 -15.76 1.04 -2.31
CA PHE A 38 -14.92 2.20 -2.64
C PHE A 38 -14.72 3.16 -1.48
N ASP A 39 -15.05 2.73 -0.26
CA ASP A 39 -14.79 3.53 0.93
C ASP A 39 -13.31 3.47 1.28
N THR A 40 -12.77 4.61 1.74
CA THR A 40 -11.42 4.65 2.25
C THR A 40 -11.33 3.83 3.53
N VAL A 41 -10.30 3.00 3.63
CA VAL A 41 -10.06 2.13 4.78
C VAL A 41 -8.83 2.64 5.52
N TYR A 42 -8.87 2.59 6.84
CA TYR A 42 -7.77 3.02 7.71
C TYR A 42 -7.16 1.81 8.38
N ALA A 43 -5.82 1.78 8.40
CA ALA A 43 -5.06 0.71 9.03
C ALA A 43 -3.71 1.28 9.46
N ASP A 44 -3.00 0.55 10.31
CA ASP A 44 -1.64 0.93 10.66
C ASP A 44 -0.72 0.63 9.50
N ILE A 45 0.10 1.61 9.14
CA ILE A 45 1.07 1.50 8.05
C ILE A 45 2.46 1.67 8.64
N ASP A 46 3.28 0.63 8.51
CA ASP A 46 4.70 0.70 8.86
C ASP A 46 5.55 0.66 7.60
N ARG A 47 6.46 1.59 7.50
CA ARG A 47 7.44 1.61 6.40
C ARG A 47 8.64 0.79 6.82
N THR A 48 8.52 -0.53 6.66
CA THR A 48 9.49 -1.48 7.21
C THR A 48 10.79 -1.52 6.44
N SER A 49 10.79 -1.09 5.17
CA SER A 49 12.02 -0.96 4.39
C SER A 49 11.80 0.08 3.30
N VAL A 50 12.85 0.38 2.53
CA VAL A 50 12.72 1.31 1.41
C VAL A 50 11.91 0.74 0.25
N ASN A 51 11.61 -0.56 0.28
CA ASN A 51 10.89 -1.24 -0.80
C ASN A 51 9.58 -1.86 -0.37
N ALA A 52 9.20 -1.74 0.92
CA ALA A 52 8.00 -2.39 1.41
C ALA A 52 7.36 -1.61 2.54
N VAL A 53 6.04 -1.75 2.64
CA VAL A 53 5.28 -1.28 3.79
C VAL A 53 4.50 -2.46 4.35
N THR A 54 4.25 -2.45 5.65
CA THR A 54 3.40 -3.44 6.29
C THR A 54 2.08 -2.78 6.66
N VAL A 55 1.00 -3.41 6.25
CA VAL A 55 -0.37 -2.96 6.55
C VAL A 55 -0.93 -3.86 7.64
N THR A 56 -1.32 -3.27 8.76
CA THR A 56 -1.85 -4.00 9.89
C THR A 56 -3.29 -3.54 10.16
N PHE A 57 -4.24 -4.46 9.99
CA PHE A 57 -5.65 -4.19 10.28
C PHE A 57 -5.96 -4.53 11.73
N GLY A 58 -6.83 -3.75 12.36
CA GLY A 58 -7.34 -4.08 13.68
C GLY A 58 -8.21 -5.34 13.66
N SER A 59 -8.94 -5.53 12.55
CA SER A 59 -9.70 -6.75 12.27
C SER A 59 -9.54 -7.07 10.81
N THR A 60 -9.51 -8.36 10.46
CA THR A 60 -9.40 -8.78 9.07
C THR A 60 -10.57 -8.22 8.27
N PRO A 61 -10.31 -7.51 7.16
CA PRO A 61 -11.40 -6.94 6.36
C PRO A 61 -12.24 -8.03 5.70
N THR A 62 -13.53 -7.75 5.54
CA THR A 62 -14.46 -8.66 4.89
C THR A 62 -14.23 -8.73 3.39
N ASN A 63 -13.89 -7.60 2.78
CA ASN A 63 -13.68 -7.47 1.34
C ASN A 63 -12.19 -7.27 1.05
N SER A 64 -11.80 -7.45 -0.20
CA SER A 64 -10.45 -7.14 -0.63
C SER A 64 -10.17 -5.64 -0.51
N ILE A 65 -8.93 -5.31 -0.19
CA ILE A 65 -8.51 -3.92 0.03
C ILE A 65 -7.45 -3.58 -1.02
N ARG A 66 -7.67 -2.48 -1.72
CA ARG A 66 -6.71 -1.94 -2.67
C ARG A 66 -5.71 -1.07 -1.94
N VAL A 67 -4.43 -1.34 -2.13
CA VAL A 67 -3.34 -0.57 -1.52
C VAL A 67 -2.69 0.27 -2.60
N LEU A 68 -2.69 1.58 -2.40
CA LEU A 68 -2.07 2.53 -3.31
C LEU A 68 -0.86 3.13 -2.61
N VAL A 69 0.30 3.06 -3.25
CA VAL A 69 1.55 3.58 -2.70
C VAL A 69 2.12 4.55 -3.71
N GLN A 70 2.42 5.78 -3.27
CA GLN A 70 2.98 6.80 -4.13
C GLN A 70 4.24 7.36 -3.53
N LYS A 71 5.29 7.41 -4.33
CA LYS A 71 6.58 7.99 -3.98
C LYS A 71 6.49 9.50 -4.05
N ILE A 72 7.06 10.18 -3.03
CA ILE A 72 7.04 11.64 -2.95
C ILE A 72 8.38 12.26 -3.37
N GLY A 73 9.46 11.62 -3.02
CA GLY A 73 10.75 12.20 -3.28
C GLY A 73 11.45 11.76 -4.57
#